data_2287d8e1a5a5160770511c285df64b79
#
_entry.id   2287d8e1a5a5160770511c285df64b79
#
_cell.length_a   1.000
_cell.length_b   1.000
_cell.length_c   1.000
_cell.angle_alpha   90.00
_cell.angle_beta   90.00
_cell.angle_gamma   90.00
#
_symmetry.space_group_name_H-M   'P 1'
#
loop_
_entity.id
_entity.type
_entity.pdbx_description
1 polymer ?
#
loop_
_entity_poly.entity_id
_entity_poly.type
_entity_poly.pdbx_seq_one_letter_code
_entity_poly.pdbx_strand_id
1 'polypeptide(L)'
;VTNREREVKLLIRDYDKVKEIIVREGFKYTDTCFEEDYYYSHPCIDFSASDEALRARRKRCSSSEYYVITYKGPRLIEESGLKTRLELEVELTSSQWDIIRSIIEKLGFNIIAKVSKIRELYTTPCVNAYLDKLLGVGFYFELEIKCESGEELIKRILVELSNYTQLVHETYLEICLKTKKCV
;
A
#
# COMPACT_ATOMS: atom_id res chain seq x y z
N VAL A 1 -4.02 8.61 16.32
CA VAL A 1 -4.57 9.57 15.34
C VAL A 1 -5.33 8.75 14.33
N THR A 2 -6.65 8.96 14.21
CA THR A 2 -7.48 8.36 13.17
C THR A 2 -7.10 8.99 11.84
N ASN A 3 -6.35 8.28 11.02
CA ASN A 3 -5.98 8.74 9.70
C ASN A 3 -6.92 8.09 8.67
N ARG A 4 -7.53 8.89 7.81
CA ARG A 4 -8.24 8.39 6.63
C ARG A 4 -7.26 8.43 5.47
N GLU A 5 -6.78 7.27 5.06
CA GLU A 5 -5.99 7.13 3.86
C GLU A 5 -6.89 7.34 2.63
N ARG A 6 -6.43 8.16 1.67
CA ARG A 6 -7.08 8.37 0.37
C ARG A 6 -6.06 8.09 -0.73
N GLU A 7 -6.27 7.01 -1.47
CA GLU A 7 -5.33 6.53 -2.49
C GLU A 7 -6.00 6.10 -3.78
N VAL A 8 -5.23 6.06 -4.86
CA VAL A 8 -5.56 5.36 -6.09
C VAL A 8 -4.43 4.42 -6.48
N LYS A 9 -4.78 3.24 -6.99
CA LYS A 9 -3.82 2.22 -7.43
C LYS A 9 -3.99 1.92 -8.91
N LEU A 10 -2.87 1.82 -9.61
CA LEU A 10 -2.79 1.52 -11.03
C LEU A 10 -1.85 0.33 -11.27
N LEU A 11 -2.22 -0.57 -12.17
CA LEU A 11 -1.30 -1.54 -12.76
C LEU A 11 -0.48 -0.84 -13.84
N ILE A 12 0.83 -0.95 -13.78
CA ILE A 12 1.75 -0.34 -14.76
C ILE A 12 1.92 -1.26 -15.96
N ARG A 13 1.74 -0.70 -17.17
CA ARG A 13 2.05 -1.35 -18.45
C ARG A 13 3.38 -0.91 -19.02
N ASP A 14 3.77 0.35 -18.77
CA ASP A 14 5.05 0.93 -19.18
C ASP A 14 5.67 1.68 -18.00
N TYR A 15 6.64 1.04 -17.34
CA TYR A 15 7.26 1.55 -16.13
C TYR A 15 8.06 2.83 -16.37
N ASP A 16 8.82 2.88 -17.49
CA ASP A 16 9.71 4.01 -17.77
C ASP A 16 8.89 5.27 -18.09
N LYS A 17 7.76 5.11 -18.82
CA LYS A 17 6.84 6.22 -19.08
C LYS A 17 6.14 6.74 -17.84
N VAL A 18 5.71 5.86 -16.94
CA VAL A 18 5.13 6.28 -15.67
C VAL A 18 6.15 7.08 -14.86
N LYS A 19 7.39 6.59 -14.75
CA LYS A 19 8.48 7.27 -14.05
C LYS A 19 8.84 8.61 -14.65
N GLU A 20 8.92 8.71 -15.97
CA GLU A 20 9.15 9.96 -16.70
C GLU A 20 8.09 11.01 -16.38
N ILE A 21 6.80 10.60 -16.43
CA ILE A 21 5.66 11.50 -16.18
C ILE A 21 5.68 12.03 -14.75
N ILE A 22 5.83 11.18 -13.74
CA ILE A 22 5.81 11.63 -12.33
C ILE A 22 6.97 12.58 -12.01
N VAL A 23 8.16 12.33 -12.57
CA VAL A 23 9.31 13.24 -12.40
C VAL A 23 9.04 14.60 -13.06
N ARG A 24 8.46 14.62 -14.27
CA ARG A 24 8.06 15.84 -14.97
C ARG A 24 6.97 16.60 -14.20
N GLU A 25 6.04 15.90 -13.54
CA GLU A 25 5.00 16.48 -12.68
C GLU A 25 5.52 16.99 -11.32
N GLY A 26 6.84 16.97 -11.13
CA GLY A 26 7.51 17.58 -9.97
C GLY A 26 7.64 16.67 -8.75
N PHE A 27 7.37 15.39 -8.88
CA PHE A 27 7.65 14.44 -7.81
C PHE A 27 9.15 14.23 -7.63
N LYS A 28 9.60 14.31 -6.38
CA LYS A 28 11.00 14.10 -6.03
C LYS A 28 11.17 12.72 -5.42
N TYR A 29 12.13 11.96 -5.96
CA TYR A 29 12.53 10.69 -5.37
C TYR A 29 13.03 10.92 -3.92
N THR A 30 12.63 10.04 -3.03
CA THR A 30 12.96 10.11 -1.61
C THR A 30 13.79 8.90 -1.18
N ASP A 31 13.30 7.69 -1.45
CA ASP A 31 13.98 6.46 -1.01
C ASP A 31 13.46 5.23 -1.79
N THR A 32 14.18 4.12 -1.65
CA THR A 32 13.70 2.79 -2.07
C THR A 32 13.70 1.87 -0.87
N CYS A 33 12.56 1.22 -0.62
CA CYS A 33 12.36 0.33 0.51
C CYS A 33 11.95 -1.08 0.05
N PHE A 34 12.39 -2.08 0.78
CA PHE A 34 11.86 -3.43 0.70
C PHE A 34 10.81 -3.60 1.82
N GLU A 35 9.59 -3.95 1.46
CA GLU A 35 8.48 -4.14 2.38
C GLU A 35 8.03 -5.60 2.39
N GLU A 36 7.88 -6.16 3.59
CA GLU A 36 7.31 -7.48 3.85
C GLU A 36 6.07 -7.30 4.74
N ASP A 37 4.92 -7.63 4.18
CA ASP A 37 3.62 -7.53 4.82
C ASP A 37 3.10 -8.91 5.20
N TYR A 38 2.83 -9.13 6.48
CA TYR A 38 2.17 -10.32 7.00
C TYR A 38 0.71 -9.98 7.29
N TYR A 39 -0.21 -10.60 6.57
CA TYR A 39 -1.65 -10.43 6.76
C TYR A 39 -2.22 -11.55 7.61
N TYR A 40 -3.09 -11.18 8.53
CA TYR A 40 -3.69 -12.09 9.50
C TYR A 40 -5.19 -12.25 9.27
N SER A 41 -5.70 -13.49 9.44
CA SER A 41 -7.13 -13.74 9.59
C SER A 41 -7.53 -13.61 11.05
N HIS A 42 -8.73 -13.10 11.30
CA HIS A 42 -9.32 -13.10 12.62
C HIS A 42 -9.92 -14.49 12.96
N PRO A 43 -9.82 -15.00 14.20
CA PRO A 43 -10.30 -16.35 14.53
C PRO A 43 -11.83 -16.51 14.47
N CYS A 44 -12.60 -15.41 14.62
CA CYS A 44 -14.07 -15.44 14.70
C CYS A 44 -14.77 -14.53 13.70
N ILE A 45 -14.04 -13.66 12.98
CA ILE A 45 -14.60 -12.67 12.03
C ILE A 45 -13.96 -12.90 10.66
N ASP A 46 -14.79 -12.97 9.63
CA ASP A 46 -14.29 -13.01 8.25
C ASP A 46 -13.96 -11.60 7.77
N PHE A 47 -12.67 -11.24 7.87
CA PHE A 47 -12.16 -9.95 7.41
C PHE A 47 -12.35 -9.73 5.89
N SER A 48 -12.46 -10.80 5.11
CA SER A 48 -12.71 -10.67 3.67
C SER A 48 -14.15 -10.23 3.40
N ALA A 49 -15.10 -10.72 4.19
CA ALA A 49 -16.51 -10.34 4.08
C ALA A 49 -16.79 -8.91 4.57
N SER A 50 -16.04 -8.46 5.59
CA SER A 50 -16.17 -7.09 6.13
C SER A 50 -15.25 -6.06 5.48
N ASP A 51 -14.44 -6.46 4.50
CA ASP A 51 -13.42 -5.62 3.84
C ASP A 51 -12.42 -5.00 4.82
N GLU A 52 -12.01 -5.78 5.81
CA GLU A 52 -11.04 -5.41 6.83
C GLU A 52 -9.71 -6.14 6.65
N ALA A 53 -8.66 -5.63 7.24
CA ALA A 53 -7.38 -6.32 7.30
C ALA A 53 -6.56 -5.96 8.53
N LEU A 54 -5.84 -6.95 9.08
CA LEU A 54 -4.76 -6.75 10.05
C LEU A 54 -3.44 -7.10 9.38
N ARG A 55 -2.51 -6.15 9.38
CA ARG A 55 -1.21 -6.28 8.73
C ARG A 55 -0.08 -5.97 9.72
N ALA A 56 0.93 -6.82 9.73
CA ALA A 56 2.24 -6.52 10.32
C ALA A 56 3.23 -6.29 9.18
N ARG A 57 3.86 -5.10 9.12
CA ARG A 57 4.82 -4.71 8.09
C ARG A 57 6.22 -4.54 8.66
N ARG A 58 7.19 -5.16 8.03
CA ARG A 58 8.61 -4.83 8.15
C ARG A 58 9.04 -4.09 6.89
N LYS A 59 9.57 -2.88 7.06
CA LYS A 59 10.00 -2.01 5.97
C LYS A 59 11.47 -1.66 6.15
N ARG A 60 12.31 -2.05 5.19
CA ARG A 60 13.74 -1.76 5.16
C ARG A 60 14.03 -0.77 4.04
N CYS A 61 14.50 0.40 4.39
CA CYS A 61 14.91 1.48 3.48
C CYS A 61 16.44 1.62 3.47
N SER A 62 16.97 2.59 2.72
CA SER A 62 18.42 2.76 2.55
C SER A 62 19.17 2.97 3.88
N SER A 63 18.58 3.68 4.85
CA SER A 63 19.22 4.04 6.11
C SER A 63 18.44 3.67 7.36
N SER A 64 17.29 3.03 7.23
CA SER A 64 16.36 2.80 8.35
C SER A 64 15.51 1.56 8.15
N GLU A 65 15.08 0.99 9.28
CA GLU A 65 14.14 -0.13 9.31
C GLU A 65 12.97 0.24 10.23
N TYR A 66 11.75 -0.05 9.75
CA TYR A 66 10.51 0.25 10.44
C TYR A 66 9.67 -1.01 10.61
N TYR A 67 8.95 -1.06 11.70
CA TYR A 67 8.01 -2.12 12.03
C TYR A 67 6.66 -1.50 12.39
N VAL A 68 5.61 -1.90 11.68
CA VAL A 68 4.29 -1.26 11.81
C VAL A 68 3.21 -2.32 11.89
N ILE A 69 2.30 -2.19 12.86
CA ILE A 69 1.03 -2.92 12.86
C ILE A 69 -0.06 -1.97 12.38
N THR A 70 -0.83 -2.42 11.41
CA THR A 70 -1.94 -1.65 10.83
C THR A 70 -3.23 -2.46 10.89
N TYR A 71 -4.28 -1.90 11.51
CA TYR A 71 -5.65 -2.31 11.24
C TYR A 71 -6.21 -1.43 10.12
N LYS A 72 -6.83 -2.07 9.13
CA LYS A 72 -7.47 -1.41 8.00
C LYS A 72 -8.96 -1.70 8.01
N GLY A 73 -9.79 -0.65 8.12
CA GLY A 73 -11.24 -0.75 8.06
C GLY A 73 -11.79 -0.94 6.63
N PRO A 74 -13.11 -1.03 6.44
CA PRO A 74 -13.74 -1.14 5.13
C PRO A 74 -13.40 0.03 4.21
N ARG A 75 -13.28 -0.26 2.90
CA ARG A 75 -13.03 0.77 1.87
C ARG A 75 -14.32 1.46 1.44
N LEU A 76 -14.22 2.75 1.19
CA LEU A 76 -15.17 3.51 0.40
C LEU A 76 -14.50 3.84 -0.94
N ILE A 77 -15.11 3.42 -2.05
CA ILE A 77 -14.59 3.66 -3.41
C ILE A 77 -15.41 4.78 -4.02
N GLU A 78 -14.70 5.87 -4.40
CA GLU A 78 -15.30 7.02 -5.08
C GLU A 78 -15.41 6.76 -6.60
N GLU A 79 -16.29 7.48 -7.30
CA GLU A 79 -16.41 7.40 -8.77
C GLU A 79 -15.08 7.76 -9.49
N SER A 80 -14.27 8.60 -8.89
CA SER A 80 -12.92 8.95 -9.36
C SER A 80 -11.92 7.78 -9.32
N GLY A 81 -12.27 6.66 -8.67
CA GLY A 81 -11.38 5.54 -8.41
C GLY A 81 -10.54 5.69 -7.15
N LEU A 82 -10.64 6.86 -6.47
CA LEU A 82 -10.04 7.04 -5.15
C LEU A 82 -10.70 6.12 -4.13
N LYS A 83 -9.88 5.51 -3.29
CA LYS A 83 -10.30 4.70 -2.14
C LYS A 83 -10.03 5.48 -0.88
N THR A 84 -11.00 5.48 0.00
CA THR A 84 -10.88 6.06 1.34
C THR A 84 -11.15 4.98 2.37
N ARG A 85 -10.30 4.83 3.36
CA ARG A 85 -10.49 3.90 4.48
C ARG A 85 -9.89 4.41 5.77
N LEU A 86 -10.43 3.92 6.89
CA LEU A 86 -9.82 4.10 8.20
C LEU A 86 -8.57 3.23 8.31
N GLU A 87 -7.45 3.81 8.74
CA GLU A 87 -6.26 3.07 9.13
C GLU A 87 -5.85 3.45 10.55
N LEU A 88 -5.62 2.45 11.38
CA LEU A 88 -5.06 2.60 12.72
C LEU A 88 -3.68 1.96 12.70
N GLU A 89 -2.65 2.78 12.88
CA GLU A 89 -1.26 2.33 12.80
C GLU A 89 -0.54 2.58 14.12
N VAL A 90 0.33 1.64 14.45
CA VAL A 90 1.32 1.79 15.52
C VAL A 90 2.68 1.35 15.02
N GLU A 91 3.64 2.24 15.18
CA GLU A 91 5.05 1.95 14.92
C GLU A 91 5.66 1.23 16.13
N LEU A 92 6.45 0.18 15.87
CA LEU A 92 7.07 -0.67 16.87
C LEU A 92 8.58 -0.52 16.81
N THR A 93 9.23 -0.74 17.93
CA THR A 93 10.67 -0.99 17.96
C THR A 93 10.99 -2.41 17.47
N SER A 94 12.24 -2.66 17.09
CA SER A 94 12.68 -4.01 16.70
C SER A 94 12.48 -5.04 17.81
N SER A 95 12.65 -4.65 19.07
CA SER A 95 12.41 -5.51 20.23
C SER A 95 10.93 -5.85 20.48
N GLN A 96 10.01 -5.01 20.03
CA GLN A 96 8.56 -5.23 20.15
C GLN A 96 8.01 -6.09 19.00
N TRP A 97 8.68 -6.12 17.86
CA TRP A 97 8.20 -6.77 16.64
C TRP A 97 7.78 -8.23 16.82
N ASP A 98 8.69 -9.05 17.33
CA ASP A 98 8.42 -10.49 17.51
C ASP A 98 7.43 -10.74 18.65
N ILE A 99 7.48 -9.92 19.72
CA ILE A 99 6.57 -10.02 20.86
C ILE A 99 5.12 -9.76 20.42
N ILE A 100 4.88 -8.66 19.71
CA ILE A 100 3.53 -8.27 19.26
C ILE A 100 2.98 -9.30 18.27
N ARG A 101 3.77 -9.79 17.32
CA ARG A 101 3.34 -10.84 16.41
C ARG A 101 2.98 -12.13 17.16
N SER A 102 3.80 -12.53 18.14
CA SER A 102 3.51 -13.67 18.97
C SER A 102 2.22 -13.50 19.77
N ILE A 103 1.94 -12.29 20.29
CA ILE A 103 0.68 -11.99 20.98
C ILE A 103 -0.51 -12.17 20.02
N ILE A 104 -0.44 -11.60 18.82
CA ILE A 104 -1.49 -11.72 17.78
C ILE A 104 -1.76 -13.19 17.48
N GLU A 105 -0.73 -14.01 17.29
CA GLU A 105 -0.86 -15.44 17.01
C GLU A 105 -1.43 -16.21 18.21
N LYS A 106 -1.04 -15.88 19.46
CA LYS A 106 -1.60 -16.49 20.68
C LYS A 106 -3.07 -16.11 20.92
N LEU A 107 -3.52 -14.99 20.39
CA LEU A 107 -4.93 -14.59 20.37
C LEU A 107 -5.76 -15.33 19.30
N GLY A 108 -5.13 -16.23 18.52
CA GLY A 108 -5.81 -17.06 17.53
C GLY A 108 -5.81 -16.50 16.11
N PHE A 109 -5.14 -15.39 15.85
CA PHE A 109 -4.96 -14.90 14.49
C PHE A 109 -3.94 -15.76 13.75
N ASN A 110 -4.19 -16.04 12.47
CA ASN A 110 -3.30 -16.83 11.63
C ASN A 110 -2.82 -16.03 10.43
N ILE A 111 -1.55 -16.20 10.05
CA ILE A 111 -1.02 -15.60 8.83
C ILE A 111 -1.66 -16.28 7.63
N ILE A 112 -2.34 -15.50 6.77
CA ILE A 112 -3.01 -15.98 5.55
C ILE A 112 -2.23 -15.65 4.28
N ALA A 113 -1.38 -14.62 4.34
CA ALA A 113 -0.54 -14.24 3.21
C ALA A 113 0.69 -13.46 3.67
N LYS A 114 1.79 -13.66 2.94
CA LYS A 114 2.94 -12.77 2.96
C LYS A 114 3.00 -12.05 1.61
N VAL A 115 3.11 -10.73 1.64
CA VAL A 115 3.22 -9.87 0.46
C VAL A 115 4.54 -9.13 0.52
N SER A 116 5.41 -9.38 -0.46
CA SER A 116 6.72 -8.73 -0.52
C SER A 116 6.80 -7.82 -1.74
N LYS A 117 7.34 -6.61 -1.55
CA LYS A 117 7.51 -5.65 -2.65
C LYS A 117 8.73 -4.76 -2.46
N ILE A 118 9.25 -4.26 -3.58
CA ILE A 118 10.21 -3.16 -3.61
C ILE A 118 9.42 -1.92 -3.97
N ARG A 119 9.51 -0.88 -3.13
CA ARG A 119 8.78 0.38 -3.25
C ARG A 119 9.73 1.54 -3.44
N GLU A 120 9.67 2.20 -4.58
CA GLU A 120 10.30 3.52 -4.78
C GLU A 120 9.33 4.61 -4.32
N LEU A 121 9.80 5.50 -3.46
CA LEU A 121 9.03 6.60 -2.89
C LEU A 121 9.35 7.90 -3.62
N TYR A 122 8.30 8.58 -4.05
CA TYR A 122 8.35 9.92 -4.61
C TYR A 122 7.35 10.82 -3.89
N THR A 123 7.65 12.10 -3.75
CA THR A 123 6.78 13.01 -3.00
C THR A 123 6.67 14.38 -3.63
N THR A 124 5.49 14.97 -3.46
CA THR A 124 5.21 16.41 -3.57
C THR A 124 4.71 16.93 -2.22
N PRO A 125 4.47 18.23 -2.03
CA PRO A 125 3.86 18.72 -0.79
C PRO A 125 2.52 18.05 -0.43
N CYS A 126 1.70 17.66 -1.43
CA CYS A 126 0.32 17.18 -1.21
C CYS A 126 0.03 15.75 -1.66
N VAL A 127 0.98 15.08 -2.32
CA VAL A 127 0.80 13.70 -2.81
C VAL A 127 2.07 12.91 -2.59
N ASN A 128 1.93 11.71 -2.04
CA ASN A 128 2.94 10.67 -2.12
C ASN A 128 2.67 9.79 -3.35
N ALA A 129 3.72 9.38 -4.02
CA ALA A 129 3.65 8.47 -5.16
C ALA A 129 4.58 7.28 -4.90
N TYR A 130 4.09 6.08 -5.16
CA TYR A 130 4.82 4.85 -4.92
C TYR A 130 4.87 4.03 -6.20
N LEU A 131 6.08 3.75 -6.70
CA LEU A 131 6.30 2.76 -7.74
C LEU A 131 6.66 1.42 -7.07
N ASP A 132 5.75 0.48 -7.15
CA ASP A 132 5.84 -0.80 -6.48
C ASP A 132 6.15 -1.94 -7.46
N LYS A 133 7.22 -2.66 -7.21
CA LYS A 133 7.45 -3.98 -7.80
C LYS A 133 6.91 -5.03 -6.81
N LEU A 134 5.69 -5.51 -7.03
CA LEU A 134 5.11 -6.62 -6.28
C LEU A 134 5.77 -7.91 -6.73
N LEU A 135 6.51 -8.56 -5.82
CA LEU A 135 7.34 -9.72 -6.17
C LEU A 135 6.49 -10.90 -6.66
N GLY A 136 6.92 -11.48 -7.77
CA GLY A 136 6.21 -12.58 -8.44
C GLY A 136 4.99 -12.16 -9.28
N VAL A 137 4.55 -10.88 -9.21
CA VAL A 137 3.28 -10.45 -9.83
C VAL A 137 3.46 -9.39 -10.91
N GLY A 138 4.04 -8.23 -10.58
CA GLY A 138 4.17 -7.14 -11.55
C GLY A 138 4.44 -5.78 -10.92
N PHE A 139 4.27 -4.72 -11.73
CA PHE A 139 4.52 -3.36 -11.30
C PHE A 139 3.21 -2.60 -11.11
N TYR A 140 3.15 -1.84 -10.02
CA TYR A 140 1.99 -1.04 -9.65
C TYR A 140 2.42 0.37 -9.31
N PHE A 141 1.47 1.29 -9.41
CA PHE A 141 1.65 2.68 -9.03
C PHE A 141 0.54 3.09 -8.08
N GLU A 142 0.90 3.64 -6.93
CA GLU A 142 -0.04 4.18 -5.95
C GLU A 142 0.18 5.68 -5.79
N LEU A 143 -0.91 6.44 -5.72
CA LEU A 143 -0.92 7.86 -5.39
C LEU A 143 -1.76 8.06 -4.14
N GLU A 144 -1.16 8.61 -3.09
CA GLU A 144 -1.78 8.88 -1.80
C GLU A 144 -1.89 10.38 -1.57
N ILE A 145 -3.09 10.85 -1.21
CA ILE A 145 -3.36 12.26 -0.93
C ILE A 145 -2.94 12.60 0.50
N LYS A 146 -2.11 13.63 0.65
CA LYS A 146 -1.68 14.20 1.95
C LYS A 146 -2.44 15.46 2.34
N CYS A 147 -2.95 16.20 1.35
CA CYS A 147 -3.72 17.43 1.58
C CYS A 147 -4.78 17.61 0.50
N GLU A 148 -5.78 18.46 0.72
CA GLU A 148 -6.94 18.64 -0.16
C GLU A 148 -6.58 18.98 -1.61
N SER A 149 -5.57 19.82 -1.83
CA SER A 149 -5.12 20.18 -3.19
C SER A 149 -4.45 19.03 -3.96
N GLY A 150 -4.14 17.91 -3.30
CA GLY A 150 -3.58 16.72 -3.93
C GLY A 150 -4.52 16.02 -4.89
N GLU A 151 -5.83 16.15 -4.71
CA GLU A 151 -6.83 15.49 -5.56
C GLU A 151 -6.79 15.99 -7.00
N GLU A 152 -6.61 17.29 -7.22
CA GLU A 152 -6.49 17.87 -8.55
C GLU A 152 -5.22 17.40 -9.28
N LEU A 153 -4.10 17.30 -8.54
CA LEU A 153 -2.87 16.76 -9.08
C LEU A 153 -3.06 15.30 -9.51
N ILE A 154 -3.70 14.48 -8.68
CA ILE A 154 -3.98 13.08 -9.02
C ILE A 154 -4.86 12.98 -10.28
N LYS A 155 -5.95 13.74 -10.38
CA LYS A 155 -6.82 13.74 -11.57
C LYS A 155 -6.05 14.05 -12.85
N ARG A 156 -5.15 15.03 -12.83
CA ARG A 156 -4.31 15.38 -13.97
C ARG A 156 -3.36 14.25 -14.35
N ILE A 157 -2.69 13.65 -13.36
CA ILE A 157 -1.76 12.55 -13.58
C ILE A 157 -2.48 11.32 -14.15
N LEU A 158 -3.67 10.99 -13.65
CA LEU A 158 -4.46 9.85 -14.15
C LEU A 158 -4.81 10.00 -15.63
N VAL A 159 -5.11 11.21 -16.10
CA VAL A 159 -5.37 11.46 -17.52
C VAL A 159 -4.10 11.18 -18.34
N GLU A 160 -2.95 11.69 -17.93
CA GLU A 160 -1.68 11.46 -18.65
C GLU A 160 -1.25 9.99 -18.63
N LEU A 161 -1.49 9.29 -17.55
CA LEU A 161 -1.11 7.89 -17.39
C LEU A 161 -2.09 6.90 -18.04
N SER A 162 -3.22 7.35 -18.57
CA SER A 162 -4.32 6.48 -19.05
C SER A 162 -3.88 5.44 -20.09
N ASN A 163 -2.92 5.76 -20.96
CA ASN A 163 -2.39 4.84 -21.97
C ASN A 163 -1.34 3.85 -21.43
N TYR A 164 -0.72 4.16 -20.29
CA TYR A 164 0.41 3.41 -19.74
C TYR A 164 0.06 2.61 -18.51
N THR A 165 -1.17 2.77 -18.00
CA THR A 165 -1.63 2.13 -16.77
C THR A 165 -3.07 1.63 -16.89
N GLN A 166 -3.51 0.89 -15.88
CA GLN A 166 -4.89 0.45 -15.72
C GLN A 166 -5.29 0.61 -14.26
N LEU A 167 -6.46 1.21 -13.99
CA LEU A 167 -7.01 1.34 -12.65
C LEU A 167 -7.25 -0.03 -12.02
N VAL A 168 -6.87 -0.18 -10.74
CA VAL A 168 -6.99 -1.41 -9.97
C VAL A 168 -7.67 -1.11 -8.64
N HIS A 169 -8.76 -1.82 -8.37
CA HIS A 169 -9.50 -1.69 -7.10
C HIS A 169 -9.05 -2.69 -6.04
N GLU A 170 -8.44 -3.80 -6.45
CA GLU A 170 -7.93 -4.80 -5.53
C GLU A 170 -6.76 -4.28 -4.70
N THR A 171 -6.68 -4.72 -3.46
CA THR A 171 -5.52 -4.56 -2.59
C THR A 171 -4.40 -5.53 -3.02
N TYR A 172 -3.15 -5.30 -2.57
CA TYR A 172 -2.08 -6.27 -2.82
C TYR A 172 -2.36 -7.63 -2.18
N LEU A 173 -3.05 -7.68 -1.04
CA LEU A 173 -3.51 -8.93 -0.44
C LEU A 173 -4.43 -9.70 -1.39
N GLU A 174 -5.47 -9.04 -1.92
CA GLU A 174 -6.43 -9.67 -2.84
C GLU A 174 -5.75 -10.15 -4.13
N ILE A 175 -4.86 -9.33 -4.70
CA ILE A 175 -4.05 -9.71 -5.87
C ILE A 175 -3.20 -10.95 -5.57
N CYS A 176 -2.56 -11.00 -4.40
CA CYS A 176 -1.72 -12.12 -3.99
C CYS A 176 -2.54 -13.40 -3.78
N LEU A 177 -3.68 -13.32 -3.09
CA LEU A 177 -4.55 -14.47 -2.88
C LEU A 177 -5.12 -15.01 -4.21
N LYS A 178 -5.51 -14.11 -5.12
CA LYS A 178 -6.06 -14.46 -6.44
C LYS A 178 -5.02 -15.08 -7.37
N THR A 179 -3.83 -14.51 -7.41
CA THR A 179 -2.77 -14.96 -8.32
C THR A 179 -1.99 -16.17 -7.80
N LYS A 180 -1.91 -16.35 -6.48
CA LYS A 180 -1.08 -17.35 -5.76
C LYS A 180 0.41 -17.24 -6.11
N LYS A 181 0.89 -16.05 -6.50
CA LYS A 181 2.26 -15.80 -6.97
C LYS A 181 3.10 -15.00 -5.99
N CYS A 182 2.52 -14.45 -4.93
CA CYS A 182 3.27 -13.68 -3.94
C CYS A 182 4.14 -14.60 -3.07
N VAL A 183 5.32 -14.09 -2.71
CA VAL A 183 6.38 -14.81 -1.99
C VAL A 183 6.73 -14.04 -0.72
#